data_7360c619e720355d58488ce6900f6360
#
_entry.id   7360c619e720355d58488ce6900f6360
#
_cell.length_a   1.000
_cell.length_b   1.000
_cell.length_c   1.000
_cell.angle_alpha   90.00
_cell.angle_beta   90.00
_cell.angle_gamma   90.00
#
_symmetry.space_group_name_H-M   'P 1'
#
loop_
_entity.id
_entity.type
_entity.pdbx_description
1 polymer ?
#
loop_
_entity_poly.entity_id
_entity_poly.type
_entity_poly.pdbx_seq_one_letter_code
_entity_poly.pdbx_strand_id
1 'polypeptide(L)'
;MRYSVIIPVYNRPDEVDELLQSLTMQHFKDFEVVVVEDGSFIPCKEVVERYADRLNIKYFSKPNSGPGQTRNYGAERSEGEYLIILDSDVILPEGYFDAVEKELLASPA
;
A
#
# COMPACT_ATOMS: atom_id res chain seq x y z
N MET A 1 11.21 -1.35 -10.35
CA MET A 1 10.46 -0.80 -9.22
C MET A 1 11.00 -1.39 -7.93
N ARG A 2 11.33 -0.55 -6.98
CA ARG A 2 12.02 -0.99 -5.76
C ARG A 2 11.06 -1.66 -4.78
N TYR A 3 9.94 -0.98 -4.49
CA TYR A 3 8.99 -1.47 -3.48
C TYR A 3 7.60 -1.65 -4.03
N SER A 4 6.90 -2.65 -3.49
CA SER A 4 5.45 -2.78 -3.63
C SER A 4 4.83 -2.63 -2.24
N VAL A 5 4.04 -1.58 -2.06
CA VAL A 5 3.33 -1.31 -0.81
C VAL A 5 1.96 -1.97 -0.90
N ILE A 6 1.74 -2.98 -0.08
CA ILE A 6 0.49 -3.75 -0.08
C ILE A 6 -0.37 -3.28 1.08
N ILE A 7 -1.59 -2.84 0.77
CA ILE A 7 -2.54 -2.30 1.75
C ILE A 7 -3.80 -3.16 1.72
N PRO A 8 -3.92 -4.13 2.65
CA PRO A 8 -5.19 -4.84 2.80
C PRO A 8 -6.20 -3.93 3.49
N VAL A 9 -7.44 -3.91 2.98
CA VAL A 9 -8.47 -2.97 3.44
C VAL A 9 -9.77 -3.72 3.70
N TYR A 10 -10.41 -3.38 4.83
CA TYR A 10 -11.77 -3.83 5.13
C TYR A 10 -12.55 -2.69 5.78
N ASN A 11 -13.49 -2.09 5.02
CA ASN A 11 -14.39 -1.03 5.50
C ASN A 11 -13.65 0.18 6.12
N ARG A 12 -12.58 0.67 5.47
CA ARG A 12 -11.75 1.77 6.01
C ARG A 12 -11.37 2.82 4.96
N PRO A 13 -12.35 3.39 4.21
CA PRO A 13 -11.99 4.35 3.15
C PRO A 13 -11.28 5.61 3.68
N ASP A 14 -11.67 6.11 4.87
CA ASP A 14 -11.06 7.31 5.43
C ASP A 14 -9.60 7.08 5.84
N GLU A 15 -9.31 5.91 6.42
CA GLU A 15 -7.94 5.55 6.79
C GLU A 15 -7.07 5.37 5.56
N VAL A 16 -7.62 4.75 4.50
CA VAL A 16 -6.91 4.58 3.23
C VAL A 16 -6.56 5.95 2.64
N ASP A 17 -7.49 6.89 2.68
CA ASP A 17 -7.25 8.25 2.18
C ASP A 17 -6.05 8.90 2.88
N GLU A 18 -6.00 8.85 4.21
CA GLU A 18 -4.89 9.40 4.98
C GLU A 18 -3.57 8.72 4.65
N LEU A 19 -3.57 7.40 4.54
CA LEU A 19 -2.38 6.64 4.19
C LEU A 19 -1.88 6.99 2.78
N LEU A 20 -2.78 7.03 1.80
CA LEU A 20 -2.41 7.38 0.42
C LEU A 20 -1.87 8.81 0.34
N GLN A 21 -2.45 9.74 1.09
CA GLN A 21 -1.93 11.10 1.16
C GLN A 21 -0.50 11.12 1.68
N SER A 22 -0.22 10.35 2.75
CA SER A 22 1.15 10.27 3.30
C SER A 22 2.13 9.66 2.30
N LEU A 23 1.66 8.75 1.44
CA LEU A 23 2.49 8.19 0.38
C LEU A 23 2.81 9.21 -0.71
N THR A 24 1.90 10.12 -1.03
CA THR A 24 2.17 11.19 -2.01
C THR A 24 3.21 12.17 -1.50
N MET A 25 3.40 12.27 -0.20
CA MET A 25 4.35 13.20 0.43
C MET A 25 5.78 12.66 0.48
N GLN A 26 6.01 11.44 0.06
CA GLN A 26 7.32 10.83 0.07
C GLN A 26 8.20 11.39 -1.06
N HIS A 27 9.46 11.70 -0.76
CA HIS A 27 10.43 12.11 -1.77
C HIS A 27 10.85 10.92 -2.66
N PHE A 28 11.03 9.76 -2.06
CA PHE A 28 11.31 8.53 -2.78
C PHE A 28 10.06 8.13 -3.56
N LYS A 29 10.21 7.84 -4.85
CA LYS A 29 9.07 7.56 -5.72
C LYS A 29 9.10 6.19 -6.40
N ASP A 30 10.15 5.40 -6.20
CA ASP A 30 10.31 4.12 -6.88
C ASP A 30 9.53 3.01 -6.18
N PHE A 31 8.22 3.19 -6.11
CA PHE A 31 7.32 2.20 -5.52
C PHE A 31 5.96 2.20 -6.23
N GLU A 32 5.28 1.08 -6.13
CA GLU A 32 3.86 0.96 -6.49
C GLU A 32 3.04 0.76 -5.22
N VAL A 33 1.76 1.04 -5.31
CA VAL A 33 0.81 0.80 -4.22
C VAL A 33 -0.21 -0.22 -4.71
N VAL A 34 -0.42 -1.28 -3.94
CA VAL A 34 -1.38 -2.33 -4.26
C VAL A 34 -2.44 -2.37 -3.15
N VAL A 35 -3.61 -1.84 -3.45
CA VAL A 35 -4.74 -1.80 -2.51
C VAL A 35 -5.64 -3.00 -2.78
N VAL A 36 -5.90 -3.80 -1.76
CA VAL A 36 -6.76 -4.99 -1.86
C VAL A 36 -7.91 -4.89 -0.87
N GLU A 37 -9.13 -4.75 -1.39
CA GLU A 37 -10.35 -4.77 -0.59
C GLU A 37 -10.71 -6.21 -0.24
N ASP A 38 -10.85 -6.50 1.04
CA ASP A 38 -11.20 -7.83 1.54
C ASP A 38 -12.71 -7.92 1.81
N GLY A 39 -13.52 -7.77 0.75
CA GLY A 39 -14.96 -7.88 0.85
C GLY A 39 -15.64 -6.74 1.58
N SER A 40 -15.14 -5.51 1.42
CA SER A 40 -15.71 -4.34 2.09
C SER A 40 -17.14 -4.05 1.67
N PHE A 41 -18.00 -3.67 2.63
CA PHE A 41 -19.32 -3.08 2.35
C PHE A 41 -19.18 -1.59 2.01
N ILE A 42 -18.17 -0.94 2.57
CA ILE A 42 -17.84 0.46 2.30
C ILE A 42 -16.50 0.49 1.57
N PRO A 43 -16.50 0.44 0.22
CA PRO A 43 -15.26 0.33 -0.53
C PRO A 43 -14.49 1.65 -0.59
N CYS A 44 -13.18 1.53 -0.82
CA CYS A 44 -12.30 2.69 -0.98
C CYS A 44 -11.96 2.97 -2.45
N LYS A 45 -12.71 2.42 -3.39
CA LYS A 45 -12.42 2.57 -4.82
C LYS A 45 -12.34 4.04 -5.26
N GLU A 46 -13.30 4.86 -4.83
CA GLU A 46 -13.32 6.29 -5.17
C GLU A 46 -12.13 7.02 -4.56
N VAL A 47 -11.74 6.64 -3.35
CA VAL A 47 -10.56 7.20 -2.69
C VAL A 47 -9.32 6.90 -3.53
N VAL A 48 -9.14 5.64 -3.94
CA VAL A 48 -8.00 5.22 -4.76
C VAL A 48 -7.95 6.00 -6.07
N GLU A 49 -9.09 6.17 -6.72
CA GLU A 49 -9.17 6.88 -8.00
C GLU A 49 -8.69 8.33 -7.90
N ARG A 50 -8.88 8.97 -6.75
CA ARG A 50 -8.40 10.34 -6.52
C ARG A 50 -6.88 10.46 -6.52
N TYR A 51 -6.16 9.37 -6.28
CA TYR A 51 -4.70 9.35 -6.22
C TYR A 51 -4.03 8.76 -7.45
N ALA A 52 -4.81 8.29 -8.42
CA ALA A 52 -4.30 7.57 -9.59
C ALA A 52 -3.35 8.41 -10.46
N ASP A 53 -3.47 9.74 -10.42
CA ASP A 53 -2.60 10.66 -11.16
C ASP A 53 -1.31 11.02 -10.40
N ARG A 54 -1.23 10.69 -9.10
CA ARG A 54 -0.09 11.03 -8.26
C ARG A 54 0.69 9.81 -7.75
N LEU A 55 0.08 8.65 -7.81
CA LEU A 55 0.69 7.39 -7.34
C LEU A 55 0.54 6.32 -8.42
N ASN A 56 1.55 5.47 -8.53
CA ASN A 56 1.42 4.24 -9.31
C ASN A 56 0.65 3.24 -8.47
N ILE A 57 -0.68 3.22 -8.62
CA ILE A 57 -1.57 2.50 -7.72
C ILE A 57 -2.43 1.49 -8.49
N LYS A 58 -2.53 0.28 -7.93
CA LYS A 58 -3.41 -0.79 -8.42
C LYS A 58 -4.47 -1.05 -7.37
N TYR A 59 -5.69 -1.31 -7.81
CA TYR A 59 -6.80 -1.57 -6.91
C TYR A 59 -7.46 -2.89 -7.27
N PHE A 60 -7.66 -3.74 -6.26
CA PHE A 60 -8.32 -5.03 -6.40
C PHE A 60 -9.38 -5.19 -5.33
N SER A 61 -10.47 -5.86 -5.69
CA SER A 61 -11.53 -6.21 -4.75
C SER A 61 -11.77 -7.71 -4.83
N LYS A 62 -11.91 -8.36 -3.69
CA LYS A 62 -12.09 -9.80 -3.61
C LYS A 62 -13.08 -10.16 -2.50
N PRO A 63 -13.68 -11.36 -2.50
CA PRO A 63 -14.51 -11.81 -1.39
C PRO A 63 -13.72 -11.88 -0.08
N ASN A 64 -14.38 -11.62 1.03
CA ASN A 64 -13.75 -11.64 2.33
C ASN A 64 -13.13 -13.01 2.61
N SER A 65 -11.85 -13.02 2.99
CA SER A 65 -11.12 -14.25 3.28
C SER A 65 -10.10 -14.10 4.41
N GLY A 66 -10.01 -12.89 5.01
CA GLY A 66 -9.09 -12.61 6.10
C GLY A 66 -7.80 -11.95 5.65
N PRO A 67 -7.08 -11.35 6.60
CA PRO A 67 -5.89 -10.52 6.29
C PRO A 67 -4.73 -11.29 5.66
N GLY A 68 -4.51 -12.54 6.07
CA GLY A 68 -3.40 -13.34 5.53
C GLY A 68 -3.57 -13.60 4.03
N GLN A 69 -4.76 -14.05 3.62
CA GLN A 69 -5.04 -14.31 2.21
C GLN A 69 -5.08 -13.03 1.40
N THR A 70 -5.53 -11.93 2.00
CA THR A 70 -5.58 -10.63 1.34
C THR A 70 -4.17 -10.11 1.05
N ARG A 71 -3.24 -10.27 1.99
CA ARG A 71 -1.82 -9.93 1.78
C ARG A 71 -1.21 -10.77 0.68
N ASN A 72 -1.48 -12.07 0.67
CA ASN A 72 -0.96 -12.97 -0.37
C ASN A 72 -1.52 -12.60 -1.74
N TYR A 73 -2.78 -12.24 -1.81
CA TYR A 73 -3.42 -11.79 -3.04
C TYR A 73 -2.69 -10.57 -3.61
N GLY A 74 -2.38 -9.58 -2.76
CA GLY A 74 -1.63 -8.41 -3.16
C GLY A 74 -0.19 -8.73 -3.56
N ALA A 75 0.47 -9.61 -2.82
CA ALA A 75 1.85 -10.01 -3.09
C ALA A 75 1.96 -10.67 -4.48
N GLU A 76 1.01 -11.54 -4.83
CA GLU A 76 1.00 -12.22 -6.12
C GLU A 76 0.89 -11.25 -7.31
N ARG A 77 0.35 -10.06 -7.08
CA ARG A 77 0.13 -9.04 -8.11
C ARG A 77 1.14 -7.90 -8.06
N SER A 78 2.14 -8.05 -7.20
CA SER A 78 3.18 -7.04 -7.00
C SER A 78 4.36 -7.27 -7.94
N GLU A 79 5.01 -6.18 -8.35
CA GLU A 79 6.14 -6.21 -9.26
C GLU A 79 7.43 -5.68 -8.64
N GLY A 80 7.38 -5.12 -7.43
CA GLY A 80 8.54 -4.58 -6.75
C GLY A 80 9.51 -5.64 -6.25
N GLU A 81 10.75 -5.23 -6.04
CA GLU A 81 11.80 -6.11 -5.51
C GLU A 81 11.54 -6.50 -4.06
N TYR A 82 10.96 -5.58 -3.29
CA TYR A 82 10.63 -5.78 -1.88
C TYR A 82 9.17 -5.47 -1.63
N LEU A 83 8.57 -6.22 -0.71
CA LEU A 83 7.18 -6.02 -0.31
C LEU A 83 7.14 -5.30 1.03
N ILE A 84 6.32 -4.26 1.11
CA ILE A 84 6.03 -3.55 2.36
C ILE A 84 4.53 -3.68 2.60
N ILE A 85 4.15 -4.31 3.70
CA ILE A 85 2.74 -4.49 4.04
C ILE A 85 2.38 -3.46 5.10
N LEU A 86 1.39 -2.61 4.80
CA LEU A 86 0.94 -1.57 5.70
C LEU A 86 -0.53 -1.76 6.02
N ASP A 87 -0.87 -1.66 7.30
CA ASP A 87 -2.27 -1.61 7.70
C ASP A 87 -2.87 -0.26 7.29
N SER A 88 -4.17 -0.24 6.99
CA SER A 88 -4.83 0.97 6.49
C SER A 88 -4.82 2.15 7.46
N ASP A 89 -4.62 1.89 8.75
CA ASP A 89 -4.62 2.91 9.81
C ASP A 89 -3.27 3.58 10.04
N VAL A 90 -2.29 3.30 9.19
CA VAL A 90 -0.94 3.86 9.30
C VAL A 90 -0.85 5.16 8.52
N ILE A 91 -0.15 6.14 9.08
CA ILE A 91 0.22 7.38 8.38
C ILE A 91 1.74 7.43 8.39
N LEU A 92 2.35 7.51 7.21
CA LEU A 92 3.80 7.46 7.08
C LEU A 92 4.43 8.83 7.33
N PRO A 93 5.54 8.88 8.09
CA PRO A 93 6.30 10.11 8.21
C PRO A 93 7.03 10.42 6.90
N GLU A 94 7.42 11.68 6.71
CA GLU A 94 8.31 12.05 5.63
C GLU A 94 9.62 11.27 5.79
N GLY A 95 10.21 10.86 4.68
CA GLY A 95 11.46 10.11 4.73
C GLY A 95 11.31 8.65 5.15
N TYR A 96 10.08 8.11 5.18
CA TYR A 96 9.85 6.71 5.51
C TYR A 96 10.70 5.78 4.66
N PHE A 97 10.68 5.96 3.33
CA PHE A 97 11.46 5.11 2.42
C PHE A 97 12.97 5.30 2.57
N ASP A 98 13.41 6.50 2.93
CA ASP A 98 14.83 6.74 3.21
C ASP A 98 15.27 5.92 4.43
N ALA A 99 14.44 5.83 5.44
CA ALA A 99 14.71 5.00 6.61
C ALA A 99 14.73 3.51 6.25
N VAL A 100 13.80 3.05 5.41
CA VAL A 100 13.77 1.67 4.93
C VAL A 100 15.04 1.34 4.14
N GLU A 101 15.48 2.24 3.27
CA GLU A 101 16.72 2.07 2.49
C GLU A 101 17.93 1.92 3.43
N LYS A 102 18.02 2.74 4.47
CA LYS A 102 19.11 2.63 5.46
C LYS A 102 19.10 1.27 6.15
N GLU A 103 17.93 0.77 6.53
CA GLU A 103 17.80 -0.53 7.17
C GLU A 103 18.27 -1.65 6.25
N LEU A 104 17.92 -1.60 4.97
CA LEU A 104 18.34 -2.60 3.99
C LEU A 104 19.85 -2.58 3.77
N LEU A 105 20.48 -1.40 3.77
CA LEU A 105 21.92 -1.26 3.61
C LEU A 105 22.68 -1.71 4.87
N ALA A 106 22.11 -1.46 6.06
CA ALA A 106 22.74 -1.81 7.33
C ALA A 106 22.60 -3.30 7.66
N SER A 107 21.52 -3.94 7.21
CA SER A 107 21.21 -5.33 7.52
C SER A 107 20.75 -6.08 6.28
N PRO A 108 21.58 -6.22 5.26
CA PRO A 108 21.20 -7.01 4.08
C PRO A 108 21.01 -8.45 4.50
N ALA A 109 19.83 -8.97 4.30
CA ALA A 109 19.50 -10.34 4.65
C ALA A 109 20.21 -11.32 3.70
#